data_040fafcab02db50fdc20788f3ac77b87
#
_entry.id   040fafcab02db50fdc20788f3ac77b87
#
_cell.length_a   1.000
_cell.length_b   1.000
_cell.length_c   1.000
_cell.angle_alpha   90.00
_cell.angle_beta   90.00
_cell.angle_gamma   90.00
#
_symmetry.space_group_name_H-M   'P 1'
#
loop_
_entity.id
_entity.type
_entity.pdbx_description
1 polymer ?
#
loop_
_entity_poly.entity_id
_entity_poly.type
_entity_poly.pdbx_seq_one_letter_code
_entity_poly.pdbx_strand_id
1 'polypeptide(L)' 'MDTGKAEHEARALEEVVERLVGRFPEVAEDRVRETVRTAHQEFANRPIRDFVPVFVERAARTELSRSTTE' A
#
# COMPACT_ATOMS: atom_id res chain seq x y z
N MET A 1 5.72 -0.80 24.69
CA MET A 1 4.92 -1.77 23.97
C MET A 1 4.37 -1.22 22.70
N ASP A 2 4.98 -1.63 21.63
CA ASP A 2 4.63 -1.05 20.34
C ASP A 2 3.75 -1.95 19.52
N THR A 3 3.15 -2.93 20.16
CA THR A 3 2.29 -3.86 19.45
C THR A 3 1.14 -3.14 18.76
N GLY A 4 0.58 -2.14 19.46
CA GLY A 4 -0.53 -1.40 18.91
C GLY A 4 -0.17 -0.63 17.66
N LYS A 5 1.05 -0.08 17.63
CA LYS A 5 1.48 0.69 16.47
C LYS A 5 1.63 -0.22 15.26
N ALA A 6 2.24 -1.37 15.43
CA ALA A 6 2.40 -2.31 14.33
C ALA A 6 1.05 -2.80 13.83
N GLU A 7 0.12 -3.03 14.75
CA GLU A 7 -1.22 -3.46 14.36
C GLU A 7 -1.95 -2.37 13.59
N HIS A 8 -1.77 -1.11 13.98
CA HIS A 8 -2.40 0.00 13.28
C HIS A 8 -1.87 0.11 11.86
N GLU A 9 -0.57 -0.06 11.70
CA GLU A 9 0.01 -0.01 10.36
C GLU A 9 -0.49 -1.14 9.49
N ALA A 10 -0.54 -2.35 10.04
CA ALA A 10 -1.01 -3.50 9.28
C ALA A 10 -2.46 -3.31 8.87
N ARG A 11 -3.28 -2.80 9.78
CA ARG A 11 -4.69 -2.58 9.47
C ARG A 11 -4.86 -1.49 8.42
N ALA A 12 -4.08 -0.42 8.52
CA ALA A 12 -4.15 0.64 7.53
C ALA A 12 -3.74 0.13 6.15
N LEU A 13 -2.72 -0.71 6.10
CA LEU A 13 -2.30 -1.28 4.83
C LEU A 13 -3.38 -2.19 4.25
N GLU A 14 -4.07 -2.95 5.10
CA GLU A 14 -5.17 -3.78 4.61
C GLU A 14 -6.28 -2.92 4.03
N GLU A 15 -6.59 -1.81 4.65
CA GLU A 15 -7.60 -0.91 4.12
C GLU A 15 -7.18 -0.34 2.78
N VAL A 16 -5.90 -0.01 2.65
CA VAL A 16 -5.39 0.47 1.38
C VAL A 16 -5.56 -0.61 0.30
N VAL A 17 -5.22 -1.84 0.64
CA VAL A 17 -5.37 -2.94 -0.30
C VAL A 17 -6.83 -3.08 -0.73
N GLU A 18 -7.75 -3.03 0.24
CA GLU A 18 -9.16 -3.19 -0.09
C GLU A 18 -9.65 -2.09 -1.02
N ARG A 19 -9.25 -0.86 -0.76
CA ARG A 19 -9.65 0.25 -1.61
C ARG A 19 -9.11 0.09 -3.02
N LEU A 20 -7.85 -0.35 -3.13
CA LEU A 20 -7.24 -0.50 -4.45
C LEU A 20 -7.81 -1.69 -5.19
N VAL A 21 -8.15 -2.76 -4.49
CA VAL A 21 -8.82 -3.89 -5.14
C VAL A 21 -10.13 -3.44 -5.76
N GLY A 22 -10.89 -2.61 -5.05
CA GLY A 22 -12.13 -2.10 -5.59
C GLY A 22 -11.93 -1.13 -6.75
N ARG A 23 -10.82 -0.40 -6.74
CA ARG A 23 -10.55 0.59 -7.78
C ARG A 23 -9.97 -0.06 -9.03
N PHE A 24 -9.24 -1.16 -8.86
CA PHE A 24 -8.62 -1.86 -9.97
C PHE A 24 -9.13 -3.29 -10.01
N PRO A 25 -10.40 -3.48 -10.38
CA PRO A 25 -10.97 -4.84 -10.37
C PRO A 25 -10.31 -5.79 -11.36
N GLU A 26 -9.59 -5.24 -12.33
CA GLU A 26 -8.91 -6.06 -13.32
C GLU A 26 -7.60 -6.62 -12.80
N VAL A 27 -7.10 -6.08 -11.70
CA VAL A 27 -5.82 -6.51 -11.15
C VAL A 27 -6.09 -7.54 -10.06
N ALA A 28 -5.32 -8.63 -10.07
CA ALA A 28 -5.47 -9.66 -9.05
C ALA A 28 -5.15 -9.09 -7.67
N GLU A 29 -5.87 -9.58 -6.67
CA GLU A 29 -5.68 -9.10 -5.31
C GLU A 29 -4.24 -9.31 -4.84
N ASP A 30 -3.65 -10.45 -5.19
CA ASP A 30 -2.27 -10.73 -4.81
C ASP A 30 -1.32 -9.67 -5.35
N ARG A 31 -1.58 -9.22 -6.56
CA ARG A 31 -0.75 -8.19 -7.18
C ARG A 31 -0.92 -6.87 -6.46
N VAL A 32 -2.14 -6.53 -6.09
CA VAL A 32 -2.40 -5.30 -5.34
C VAL A 32 -1.68 -5.36 -4.01
N ARG A 33 -1.77 -6.49 -3.33
CA ARG A 33 -1.12 -6.66 -2.03
C ARG A 33 0.38 -6.50 -2.14
N GLU A 34 0.97 -7.10 -3.16
CA GLU A 34 2.41 -7.03 -3.35
C GLU A 34 2.84 -5.60 -3.67
N THR A 35 2.06 -4.90 -4.49
CA THR A 35 2.37 -3.53 -4.84
C THR A 35 2.33 -2.63 -3.60
N VAL A 36 1.32 -2.81 -2.75
CA VAL A 36 1.21 -2.04 -1.52
C VAL A 36 2.39 -2.34 -0.60
N ARG A 37 2.77 -3.61 -0.50
CA ARG A 37 3.89 -4.01 0.34
C ARG A 37 5.18 -3.36 -0.13
N THR A 38 5.42 -3.38 -1.44
CA THR A 38 6.61 -2.77 -1.99
C THR A 38 6.65 -1.27 -1.73
N ALA A 39 5.52 -0.60 -1.93
CA ALA A 39 5.44 0.83 -1.67
C ALA A 39 5.72 1.12 -0.20
N HIS A 40 5.18 0.31 0.70
CA HIS A 40 5.41 0.50 2.12
C HIS A 40 6.88 0.33 2.47
N GLN A 41 7.54 -0.65 1.87
CA GLN A 41 8.95 -0.89 2.14
C GLN A 41 9.80 0.29 1.66
N GLU A 42 9.44 0.88 0.54
CA GLU A 42 10.18 2.03 0.06
C GLU A 42 10.12 3.20 1.03
N PHE A 43 8.94 3.42 1.60
CA PHE A 43 8.81 4.48 2.58
C PHE A 43 9.52 4.13 3.88
N ALA A 44 9.54 2.87 4.25
CA ALA A 44 10.20 2.45 5.47
C ALA A 44 11.73 2.64 5.40
N ASN A 45 12.28 2.65 4.20
CA ASN A 45 13.71 2.82 4.02
C ASN A 45 14.15 4.27 3.96
N ARG A 46 13.22 5.20 4.06
CA ARG A 46 13.55 6.61 4.00
C ARG A 46 13.94 7.14 5.37
N PRO A 47 14.72 8.24 5.40
CA PRO A 47 15.10 8.83 6.69
C PRO A 47 13.90 9.27 7.53
N ILE A 48 12.85 9.75 6.88
CA ILE A 48 11.63 10.12 7.58
C ILE A 48 10.78 8.88 7.72
N ARG A 49 10.52 8.51 8.96
CA ARG A 49 9.84 7.24 9.24
C ARG A 49 8.38 7.40 9.59
N ASP A 50 7.82 8.53 9.29
CA ASP A 50 6.40 8.72 9.56
C ASP A 50 5.60 7.93 8.56
N PHE A 51 4.85 6.96 9.07
CA PHE A 51 3.98 6.17 8.24
C PHE A 51 2.75 6.99 7.90
N VAL A 52 2.55 7.25 6.62
CA VAL A 52 1.39 7.98 6.15
C VAL A 52 0.69 7.10 5.12
N PRO A 53 -0.43 6.48 5.51
CA PRO A 53 -1.12 5.54 4.60
C PRO A 53 -1.48 6.15 3.25
N VAL A 54 -1.81 7.42 3.22
CA VAL A 54 -2.19 8.06 1.97
C VAL A 54 -1.03 8.11 0.99
N PHE A 55 0.19 8.23 1.50
CA PHE A 55 1.36 8.21 0.61
C PHE A 55 1.60 6.82 0.04
N VAL A 56 1.43 5.79 0.87
CA VAL A 56 1.56 4.43 0.40
C VAL A 56 0.49 4.11 -0.62
N GLU A 57 -0.74 4.52 -0.35
CA GLU A 57 -1.83 4.28 -1.27
C GLU A 57 -1.59 4.98 -2.60
N ARG A 58 -1.10 6.20 -2.56
CA ARG A 58 -0.84 6.96 -3.78
C ARG A 58 0.26 6.29 -4.62
N ALA A 59 1.33 5.85 -3.96
CA ALA A 59 2.41 5.20 -4.67
C ALA A 59 1.94 3.89 -5.30
N ALA A 60 1.18 3.10 -4.55
CA ALA A 60 0.68 1.83 -5.07
C ALA A 60 -0.30 2.07 -6.22
N ARG A 61 -1.15 3.09 -6.08
CA ARG A 61 -2.11 3.40 -7.14
C ARG A 61 -1.40 3.80 -8.43
N THR A 62 -0.35 4.59 -8.31
CA THR A 62 0.42 4.99 -9.47
C THR A 62 1.03 3.77 -10.16
N GLU A 63 1.56 2.86 -9.37
CA GLU A 63 2.17 1.66 -9.92
C GLU A 63 1.13 0.79 -10.60
N LEU A 64 -0.03 0.62 -9.98
CA LEU A 64 -1.10 -0.18 -10.57
C LEU A 64 -1.65 0.45 -11.84
N SER A 65 -1.78 1.77 -11.85
CA SER A 65 -2.23 2.47 -13.06
C SER A 65 -1.26 2.27 -14.20
N ARG A 66 0.03 2.28 -13.89
CA ARG A 66 1.04 2.08 -14.90
C ARG A 66 0.95 0.67 -15.48
N SER A 67 0.66 -0.30 -14.63
CA SER A 67 0.52 -1.68 -15.08
C SER A 67 -0.69 -1.89 -15.97
N THR A 68 -1.78 -1.17 -15.69
CA THR A 68 -3.03 -1.39 -16.41
C THR A 68 -3.17 -0.53 -17.64
N THR A 69 -2.31 0.45 -17.82
CA THR A 69 -2.43 1.38 -18.94
C THR A 69 -1.81 0.84 -20.22
N GLU A 70 -1.24 -0.30 -20.13
CA GLU A 70 -0.70 -0.91 -21.34
C GLU A 70 -1.75 -1.61 -22.15
#